data_46092764691a48b07c00395e3b76e272
#
_entry.id   46092764691a48b07c00395e3b76e272
#
_cell.length_a   1.000
_cell.length_b   1.000
_cell.length_c   1.000
_cell.angle_alpha   90.00
_cell.angle_beta   90.00
_cell.angle_gamma   90.00
#
_symmetry.space_group_name_H-M   'P 1'
#
loop_
_entity.id
_entity.type
_entity.pdbx_description
1 polymer ?
#
loop_
_entity_poly.entity_id
_entity_poly.type
_entity_poly.pdbx_seq_one_letter_code
_entity_poly.pdbx_strand_id
1 'polypeptide(L)'
;TREIVWKAFNNRAVKENSPILEEAVRLRNEKALLFGFNTWAEYRLQNRMAKSPKNVALMYESLIPKLQKAAEVEKSELAIDNIEISDITPWDIRYFISKERSKVSSIENSELKKFFYIHDVKTEMFKVCEEVFDLQIKPESNETAWHEDVELWSLWEKNGQQLAYFYLDLYPREGKFTHAAVFDISSGGSSRQELPICSMVANFPNPNTGDGLMTFDEVETLFHEFGHVLH
;
A
#
# COMPACT_ATOMS: atom_id res chain seq x y z
N THR A 1 -9.47 -10.42 25.07
CA THR A 1 -8.19 -10.63 24.35
C THR A 1 -8.01 -9.62 23.21
N ARG A 2 -9.00 -9.41 22.30
CA ARG A 2 -8.91 -8.45 21.17
C ARG A 2 -8.53 -7.04 21.62
N GLU A 3 -9.19 -6.51 22.65
CA GLU A 3 -8.91 -5.20 23.22
C GLU A 3 -7.44 -5.08 23.68
N ILE A 4 -6.94 -6.07 24.41
CA ILE A 4 -5.56 -6.07 24.92
C ILE A 4 -4.55 -6.00 23.77
N VAL A 5 -4.73 -6.85 22.76
CA VAL A 5 -3.84 -6.89 21.59
C VAL A 5 -3.93 -5.58 20.80
N TRP A 6 -5.14 -5.06 20.59
CA TRP A 6 -5.34 -3.81 19.88
C TRP A 6 -4.69 -2.63 20.60
N LYS A 7 -4.88 -2.53 21.93
CA LYS A 7 -4.25 -1.49 22.75
C LYS A 7 -2.73 -1.61 22.74
N ALA A 8 -2.18 -2.82 22.88
CA ALA A 8 -0.75 -3.03 22.82
C ALA A 8 -0.17 -2.62 21.47
N PHE A 9 -0.83 -2.97 20.38
CA PHE A 9 -0.42 -2.58 19.03
C PHE A 9 -0.46 -1.07 18.80
N ASN A 10 -1.54 -0.39 19.21
CA ASN A 10 -1.72 1.04 18.95
C ASN A 10 -0.93 1.94 19.92
N ASN A 11 -0.43 1.40 21.04
CA ASN A 11 0.39 2.15 22.00
C ASN A 11 1.89 1.84 21.86
N ARG A 12 2.33 1.20 20.78
CA ARG A 12 3.76 0.95 20.54
C ARG A 12 4.52 2.26 20.44
N ALA A 13 5.58 2.38 21.25
CA ALA A 13 6.49 3.52 21.26
C ALA A 13 5.82 4.90 21.47
N VAL A 14 4.59 4.96 22.02
CA VAL A 14 3.89 6.24 22.28
C VAL A 14 4.70 7.10 23.22
N LYS A 15 5.24 6.53 24.30
CA LYS A 15 6.04 7.24 25.29
C LYS A 15 7.29 7.87 24.70
N GLU A 16 7.98 7.12 23.83
CA GLU A 16 9.21 7.54 23.18
C GLU A 16 8.96 8.53 22.04
N ASN A 17 7.90 8.30 21.26
CA ASN A 17 7.63 9.06 20.04
C ASN A 17 6.82 10.35 20.27
N SER A 18 6.04 10.46 21.36
CA SER A 18 5.24 11.67 21.60
C SER A 18 6.09 12.94 21.73
N PRO A 19 7.19 12.96 22.51
CA PRO A 19 8.06 14.14 22.57
C PRO A 19 8.72 14.46 21.23
N ILE A 20 9.08 13.43 20.46
CA ILE A 20 9.70 13.59 19.13
C ILE A 20 8.69 14.22 18.15
N LEU A 21 7.44 13.80 18.21
CA LEU A 21 6.36 14.35 17.38
C LEU A 21 6.10 15.82 17.73
N GLU A 22 6.02 16.16 19.01
CA GLU A 22 5.83 17.54 19.50
C GLU A 22 6.96 18.44 19.00
N GLU A 23 8.21 18.00 19.12
CA GLU A 23 9.37 18.75 18.64
C GLU A 23 9.36 18.89 17.12
N ALA A 24 8.99 17.84 16.37
CA ALA A 24 8.87 17.89 14.92
C ALA A 24 7.79 18.91 14.47
N VAL A 25 6.66 18.98 15.18
CA VAL A 25 5.60 19.96 14.92
C VAL A 25 6.10 21.38 15.21
N ARG A 26 6.79 21.59 16.33
CA ARG A 26 7.40 22.88 16.71
C ARG A 26 8.38 23.36 15.64
N LEU A 27 9.33 22.52 15.24
CA LEU A 27 10.33 22.85 14.23
C LEU A 27 9.71 23.12 12.83
N ARG A 28 8.66 22.40 12.46
CA ARG A 28 7.91 22.65 11.22
C ARG A 28 7.25 24.03 11.25
N ASN A 29 6.69 24.42 12.38
CA ASN A 29 6.07 25.74 12.53
C ASN A 29 7.13 26.87 12.45
N GLU A 30 8.26 26.72 13.12
CA GLU A 30 9.37 27.68 13.03
C GLU A 30 9.86 27.80 11.58
N LYS A 31 10.02 26.68 10.89
CA LYS A 31 10.40 26.68 9.47
C LYS A 31 9.37 27.45 8.63
N ALA A 32 8.07 27.28 8.85
CA ALA A 32 7.04 28.01 8.12
C ALA A 32 7.16 29.51 8.32
N LEU A 33 7.37 29.95 9.56
CA LEU A 33 7.56 31.35 9.92
C LEU A 33 8.80 31.96 9.21
N LEU A 34 9.91 31.24 9.11
CA LEU A 34 11.11 31.70 8.38
C LEU A 34 10.85 31.94 6.89
N PHE A 35 9.88 31.24 6.30
CA PHE A 35 9.45 31.42 4.90
C PHE A 35 8.27 32.41 4.77
N GLY A 36 7.88 33.11 5.84
CA GLY A 36 6.82 34.11 5.81
C GLY A 36 5.40 33.57 5.86
N PHE A 37 5.19 32.31 6.29
CA PHE A 37 3.88 31.67 6.44
C PHE A 37 3.52 31.57 7.92
N ASN A 38 2.25 31.73 8.26
CA ASN A 38 1.77 31.64 9.64
C ASN A 38 1.73 30.19 10.17
N THR A 39 1.57 29.22 9.27
CA THR A 39 1.47 27.80 9.64
C THR A 39 2.23 26.90 8.66
N TRP A 40 2.65 25.73 9.15
CA TRP A 40 3.21 24.68 8.30
C TRP A 40 2.25 24.24 7.19
N ALA A 41 0.93 24.21 7.47
CA ALA A 41 -0.08 23.86 6.48
C ALA A 41 -0.11 24.88 5.32
N GLU A 42 -0.10 26.18 5.62
CA GLU A 42 -0.02 27.23 4.58
C GLU A 42 1.22 27.07 3.72
N TYR A 43 2.39 26.90 4.35
CA TYR A 43 3.65 26.68 3.63
C TYR A 43 3.62 25.47 2.71
N ARG A 44 3.08 24.33 3.17
CA ARG A 44 3.06 23.09 2.40
C ARG A 44 2.01 23.09 1.28
N LEU A 45 0.89 23.77 1.46
CA LEU A 45 -0.23 23.76 0.51
C LEU A 45 -0.08 24.75 -0.65
N GLN A 46 0.82 25.75 -0.58
CA GLN A 46 0.98 26.76 -1.62
C GLN A 46 1.16 26.16 -3.03
N ASN A 47 1.90 25.07 -3.14
CA ASN A 47 2.21 24.37 -4.40
C ASN A 47 1.43 23.05 -4.56
N ARG A 48 0.37 22.84 -3.75
CA ARG A 48 -0.49 21.65 -3.84
C ARG A 48 -1.83 22.00 -4.46
N MET A 49 -2.57 20.98 -4.94
CA MET A 49 -3.87 21.18 -5.57
C MET A 49 -4.86 21.95 -4.66
N ALA A 50 -4.88 21.68 -3.38
CA ALA A 50 -5.75 22.33 -2.41
C ALA A 50 -5.44 23.83 -2.21
N LYS A 51 -4.21 24.30 -2.46
CA LYS A 51 -3.74 25.69 -2.36
C LYS A 51 -3.74 26.31 -0.95
N SER A 52 -4.71 25.99 -0.10
CA SER A 52 -4.83 26.59 1.23
C SER A 52 -5.48 25.65 2.25
N PRO A 53 -5.19 25.82 3.56
CA PRO A 53 -5.89 25.11 4.64
C PRO A 53 -7.41 25.34 4.61
N LYS A 54 -7.85 26.53 4.22
CA LYS A 54 -9.28 26.86 4.09
C LYS A 54 -9.97 25.94 3.08
N ASN A 55 -9.36 25.70 1.90
CA ASN A 55 -9.94 24.84 0.89
C ASN A 55 -10.04 23.38 1.39
N VAL A 56 -9.04 22.92 2.15
CA VAL A 56 -9.08 21.60 2.80
C VAL A 56 -10.22 21.53 3.82
N ALA A 57 -10.39 22.55 4.66
CA ALA A 57 -11.48 22.61 5.64
C ALA A 57 -12.86 22.57 4.95
N LEU A 58 -13.06 23.37 3.90
CA LEU A 58 -14.33 23.38 3.14
C LEU A 58 -14.63 22.00 2.50
N MET A 59 -13.61 21.30 2.00
CA MET A 59 -13.77 19.94 1.49
C MET A 59 -14.27 19.00 2.62
N TYR A 60 -13.64 19.04 3.79
CA TYR A 60 -14.04 18.20 4.92
C TYR A 60 -15.43 18.57 5.45
N GLU A 61 -15.78 19.86 5.56
CA GLU A 61 -17.12 20.31 5.98
C GLU A 61 -18.21 19.71 5.08
N SER A 62 -17.95 19.58 3.77
CA SER A 62 -18.90 18.97 2.84
C SER A 62 -18.92 17.43 2.86
N LEU A 63 -17.80 16.82 3.21
CA LEU A 63 -17.59 15.36 3.12
C LEU A 63 -17.95 14.63 4.41
N ILE A 64 -17.56 15.18 5.57
CA ILE A 64 -17.73 14.53 6.89
C ILE A 64 -19.18 14.11 7.15
N PRO A 65 -20.22 14.96 6.94
CA PRO A 65 -21.60 14.53 7.19
C PRO A 65 -22.04 13.34 6.33
N LYS A 66 -21.54 13.25 5.10
CA LYS A 66 -21.85 12.14 4.20
C LYS A 66 -21.16 10.85 4.64
N LEU A 67 -19.89 10.95 5.05
CA LEU A 67 -19.12 9.81 5.57
C LEU A 67 -19.69 9.30 6.90
N GLN A 68 -20.11 10.21 7.80
CA GLN A 68 -20.76 9.83 9.06
C GLN A 68 -22.04 9.00 8.79
N LYS A 69 -22.88 9.47 7.86
CA LYS A 69 -24.09 8.75 7.49
C LYS A 69 -23.77 7.38 6.87
N ALA A 70 -22.78 7.31 5.99
CA ALA A 70 -22.34 6.03 5.40
C ALA A 70 -21.81 5.07 6.47
N ALA A 71 -20.97 5.58 7.40
CA ALA A 71 -20.43 4.80 8.50
C ALA A 71 -21.52 4.25 9.46
N GLU A 72 -22.61 5.00 9.67
CA GLU A 72 -23.75 4.52 10.45
C GLU A 72 -24.46 3.34 9.74
N VAL A 73 -24.62 3.42 8.42
CA VAL A 73 -25.20 2.33 7.62
C VAL A 73 -24.30 1.09 7.67
N GLU A 74 -23.01 1.24 7.34
CA GLU A 74 -22.03 0.15 7.38
C GLU A 74 -21.96 -0.49 8.77
N LYS A 75 -21.97 0.33 9.82
CA LYS A 75 -21.97 -0.15 11.19
C LYS A 75 -23.23 -0.95 11.52
N SER A 76 -24.41 -0.54 10.99
CA SER A 76 -25.66 -1.29 11.16
C SER A 76 -25.64 -2.64 10.43
N GLU A 77 -24.97 -2.71 9.30
CA GLU A 77 -24.79 -3.96 8.53
C GLU A 77 -23.83 -4.93 9.24
N LEU A 78 -22.86 -4.42 10.00
CA LEU A 78 -21.93 -5.22 10.80
C LEU A 78 -22.57 -5.75 12.11
N ALA A 79 -23.73 -5.25 12.53
CA ALA A 79 -24.43 -5.72 13.72
C ALA A 79 -25.01 -7.11 13.50
N ILE A 80 -24.36 -8.14 14.04
CA ILE A 80 -24.70 -9.55 13.90
C ILE A 80 -25.11 -10.11 15.27
N ASP A 81 -26.11 -11.00 15.30
CA ASP A 81 -26.41 -11.87 16.43
C ASP A 81 -26.74 -11.12 17.75
N ASN A 82 -27.65 -10.14 17.73
CA ASN A 82 -28.13 -9.38 18.90
C ASN A 82 -27.07 -8.48 19.58
N ILE A 83 -26.00 -8.12 18.88
CA ILE A 83 -25.06 -7.09 19.37
C ILE A 83 -25.59 -5.73 18.94
N GLU A 84 -25.82 -4.84 19.88
CA GLU A 84 -26.21 -3.46 19.56
C GLU A 84 -25.04 -2.72 18.89
N ILE A 85 -25.37 -1.85 17.94
CA ILE A 85 -24.41 -1.04 17.19
C ILE A 85 -23.49 -0.24 18.13
N SER A 86 -24.03 0.22 19.28
CA SER A 86 -23.32 0.92 20.33
C SER A 86 -22.17 0.11 20.94
N ASP A 87 -22.26 -1.21 20.90
CA ASP A 87 -21.31 -2.11 21.54
C ASP A 87 -20.15 -2.54 20.63
N ILE A 88 -20.19 -2.14 19.33
CA ILE A 88 -19.10 -2.40 18.40
C ILE A 88 -17.93 -1.47 18.71
N THR A 89 -16.86 -2.02 19.26
CA THR A 89 -15.66 -1.29 19.59
C THR A 89 -14.58 -1.35 18.48
N PRO A 90 -13.59 -0.43 18.47
CA PRO A 90 -12.55 -0.43 17.42
C PRO A 90 -11.79 -1.76 17.27
N TRP A 91 -11.61 -2.50 18.37
CA TRP A 91 -10.94 -3.82 18.35
C TRP A 91 -11.83 -4.96 17.86
N ASP A 92 -13.14 -4.74 17.68
CA ASP A 92 -14.09 -5.73 17.19
C ASP A 92 -14.38 -5.58 15.69
N ILE A 93 -14.18 -4.42 15.11
CA ILE A 93 -14.52 -4.10 13.71
C ILE A 93 -13.96 -5.14 12.74
N ARG A 94 -12.66 -5.46 12.80
CA ARG A 94 -12.03 -6.45 11.90
C ARG A 94 -12.64 -7.85 12.05
N TYR A 95 -13.03 -8.23 13.27
CA TYR A 95 -13.69 -9.50 13.52
C TYR A 95 -15.07 -9.55 12.86
N PHE A 96 -15.87 -8.50 12.99
CA PHE A 96 -17.18 -8.45 12.37
C PHE A 96 -17.12 -8.39 10.85
N ILE A 97 -16.22 -7.61 10.27
CA ILE A 97 -15.97 -7.59 8.81
C ILE A 97 -15.59 -8.99 8.31
N SER A 98 -14.71 -9.70 9.00
CA SER A 98 -14.33 -11.07 8.63
C SER A 98 -15.50 -12.03 8.69
N LYS A 99 -16.35 -11.88 9.71
CA LYS A 99 -17.55 -12.71 9.90
C LYS A 99 -18.62 -12.44 8.82
N GLU A 100 -18.82 -11.18 8.42
CA GLU A 100 -19.70 -10.83 7.31
C GLU A 100 -19.19 -11.35 5.96
N ARG A 101 -17.91 -11.14 5.67
CA ARG A 101 -17.29 -11.70 4.46
C ARG A 101 -17.48 -13.21 4.37
N SER A 102 -17.36 -13.94 5.47
CA SER A 102 -17.57 -15.40 5.48
C SER A 102 -19.03 -15.84 5.27
N LYS A 103 -20.01 -14.95 5.50
CA LYS A 103 -21.42 -15.24 5.16
C LYS A 103 -21.70 -15.10 3.66
N VAL A 104 -21.07 -14.11 3.02
CA VAL A 104 -21.24 -13.83 1.59
C VAL A 104 -20.45 -14.81 0.74
N SER A 105 -19.26 -15.20 1.20
CA SER A 105 -18.40 -16.18 0.54
C SER A 105 -18.61 -17.55 1.17
N SER A 106 -19.19 -18.48 0.42
CA SER A 106 -19.28 -19.89 0.81
C SER A 106 -17.90 -20.59 0.83
N ILE A 107 -16.83 -19.88 0.42
CA ILE A 107 -15.48 -20.40 0.33
C ILE A 107 -14.67 -19.74 1.46
N GLU A 108 -14.12 -20.56 2.35
CA GLU A 108 -13.19 -20.07 3.36
C GLU A 108 -11.90 -19.49 2.72
N ASN A 109 -11.34 -18.43 3.32
CA ASN A 109 -10.10 -17.82 2.84
C ASN A 109 -8.94 -18.85 2.74
N SER A 110 -8.95 -19.88 3.58
CA SER A 110 -8.01 -21.00 3.55
C SER A 110 -8.12 -21.85 2.29
N GLU A 111 -9.33 -22.01 1.76
CA GLU A 111 -9.58 -22.72 0.51
C GLU A 111 -9.21 -21.86 -0.71
N LEU A 112 -9.56 -20.57 -0.69
CA LEU A 112 -9.19 -19.62 -1.76
C LEU A 112 -7.65 -19.52 -1.92
N LYS A 113 -6.91 -19.51 -0.83
CA LYS A 113 -5.45 -19.45 -0.82
C LYS A 113 -4.80 -20.53 -1.70
N LYS A 114 -5.40 -21.72 -1.82
CA LYS A 114 -4.89 -22.83 -2.61
C LYS A 114 -4.82 -22.55 -4.11
N PHE A 115 -5.54 -21.54 -4.60
CA PHE A 115 -5.56 -21.14 -6.01
C PHE A 115 -4.55 -20.03 -6.33
N PHE A 116 -3.89 -19.44 -5.34
CA PHE A 116 -3.04 -18.28 -5.52
C PHE A 116 -1.57 -18.59 -5.20
N TYR A 117 -0.97 -19.47 -6.00
CA TYR A 117 0.47 -19.69 -5.95
C TYR A 117 1.20 -18.47 -6.53
N ILE A 118 2.14 -17.90 -5.81
CA ILE A 118 2.75 -16.59 -6.15
C ILE A 118 3.34 -16.53 -7.56
N HIS A 119 3.96 -17.64 -8.03
CA HIS A 119 4.52 -17.68 -9.38
C HIS A 119 3.44 -17.57 -10.44
N ASP A 120 2.31 -18.27 -10.26
CA ASP A 120 1.19 -18.25 -11.20
C ASP A 120 0.50 -16.89 -11.18
N VAL A 121 0.24 -16.33 -9.98
CA VAL A 121 -0.34 -15.00 -9.81
C VAL A 121 0.52 -13.93 -10.49
N LYS A 122 1.84 -13.97 -10.30
CA LYS A 122 2.78 -13.05 -10.96
C LYS A 122 2.72 -13.20 -12.48
N THR A 123 2.75 -14.42 -12.98
CA THR A 123 2.70 -14.71 -14.42
C THR A 123 1.40 -14.21 -15.05
N GLU A 124 0.26 -14.47 -14.42
CA GLU A 124 -1.04 -14.00 -14.91
C GLU A 124 -1.18 -12.48 -14.79
N MET A 125 -0.67 -11.86 -13.74
CA MET A 125 -0.60 -10.40 -13.63
C MET A 125 0.16 -9.78 -14.80
N PHE A 126 1.32 -10.34 -15.18
CA PHE A 126 2.07 -9.85 -16.32
C PHE A 126 1.27 -9.96 -17.62
N LYS A 127 0.63 -11.10 -17.88
CA LYS A 127 -0.22 -11.27 -19.06
C LYS A 127 -1.35 -10.26 -19.14
N VAL A 128 -2.05 -10.02 -18.00
CA VAL A 128 -3.11 -9.01 -17.93
C VAL A 128 -2.55 -7.62 -18.26
N CYS A 129 -1.41 -7.26 -17.69
CA CYS A 129 -0.78 -5.96 -17.96
C CYS A 129 -0.29 -5.84 -19.41
N GLU A 130 0.30 -6.88 -19.98
CA GLU A 130 0.71 -6.91 -21.38
C GLU A 130 -0.47 -6.74 -22.34
N GLU A 131 -1.60 -7.35 -22.03
CA GLU A 131 -2.82 -7.24 -22.85
C GLU A 131 -3.48 -5.87 -22.71
N VAL A 132 -3.65 -5.38 -21.47
CA VAL A 132 -4.37 -4.12 -21.19
C VAL A 132 -3.58 -2.89 -21.65
N PHE A 133 -2.26 -2.90 -21.49
CA PHE A 133 -1.41 -1.74 -21.79
C PHE A 133 -0.61 -1.89 -23.10
N ASP A 134 -0.81 -2.97 -23.84
CA ASP A 134 -0.12 -3.26 -25.10
C ASP A 134 1.42 -3.28 -24.97
N LEU A 135 1.91 -3.92 -23.90
CA LEU A 135 3.31 -3.99 -23.50
C LEU A 135 3.89 -5.40 -23.63
N GLN A 136 5.18 -5.52 -23.39
CA GLN A 136 5.89 -6.79 -23.21
C GLN A 136 6.77 -6.70 -21.96
N ILE A 137 6.72 -7.72 -21.11
CA ILE A 137 7.51 -7.84 -19.90
C ILE A 137 8.49 -8.99 -20.07
N LYS A 138 9.81 -8.72 -19.94
CA LYS A 138 10.85 -9.71 -20.19
C LYS A 138 11.78 -9.88 -18.99
N PRO A 139 12.14 -11.11 -18.63
CA PRO A 139 13.15 -11.33 -17.60
C PRO A 139 14.53 -10.88 -18.09
N GLU A 140 15.32 -10.34 -17.18
CA GLU A 140 16.71 -9.94 -17.42
C GLU A 140 17.66 -10.71 -16.49
N SER A 141 18.95 -10.66 -16.79
CA SER A 141 19.95 -11.18 -15.86
C SER A 141 19.95 -10.36 -14.57
N ASN A 142 19.93 -11.03 -13.43
CA ASN A 142 19.90 -10.39 -12.12
C ASN A 142 21.27 -10.23 -11.45
N GLU A 143 22.36 -10.24 -12.23
CA GLU A 143 23.75 -10.11 -11.74
C GLU A 143 23.99 -8.86 -10.89
N THR A 144 23.18 -7.82 -11.09
CA THR A 144 23.25 -6.57 -10.32
C THR A 144 22.28 -6.51 -9.15
N ALA A 145 21.50 -7.56 -8.91
CA ALA A 145 20.54 -7.60 -7.80
C ALA A 145 21.27 -7.71 -6.45
N TRP A 146 20.67 -7.12 -5.41
CA TRP A 146 21.21 -7.09 -4.04
C TRP A 146 20.95 -8.36 -3.22
N HIS A 147 20.18 -9.30 -3.76
CA HIS A 147 19.86 -10.59 -3.14
C HIS A 147 19.49 -11.61 -4.20
N GLU A 148 19.73 -12.89 -3.94
CA GLU A 148 19.46 -14.00 -4.89
C GLU A 148 17.97 -14.17 -5.25
N ASP A 149 17.07 -13.81 -4.34
CA ASP A 149 15.61 -13.86 -4.55
C ASP A 149 15.06 -12.63 -5.30
N VAL A 150 15.89 -11.65 -5.64
CA VAL A 150 15.47 -10.45 -6.36
C VAL A 150 15.55 -10.69 -7.86
N GLU A 151 14.46 -10.43 -8.55
CA GLU A 151 14.38 -10.60 -9.99
C GLU A 151 14.50 -9.25 -10.70
N LEU A 152 15.23 -9.19 -11.82
CA LEU A 152 15.27 -8.03 -12.71
C LEU A 152 14.42 -8.31 -13.95
N TRP A 153 13.60 -7.33 -14.33
CA TRP A 153 12.71 -7.36 -15.46
C TRP A 153 12.81 -6.08 -16.28
N SER A 154 12.49 -6.16 -17.57
CA SER A 154 12.39 -5.01 -18.47
C SER A 154 10.99 -4.89 -19.05
N LEU A 155 10.59 -3.65 -19.33
CA LEU A 155 9.31 -3.27 -19.91
C LEU A 155 9.54 -2.73 -21.33
N TRP A 156 8.74 -3.19 -22.30
CA TRP A 156 8.89 -2.88 -23.71
C TRP A 156 7.56 -2.53 -24.35
N GLU A 157 7.56 -1.61 -25.30
CA GLU A 157 6.47 -1.49 -26.26
C GLU A 157 6.51 -2.64 -27.28
N LYS A 158 5.38 -2.97 -27.88
CA LYS A 158 5.33 -4.02 -28.94
C LYS A 158 6.14 -3.68 -30.19
N ASN A 159 6.43 -2.41 -30.43
CA ASN A 159 7.29 -1.96 -31.51
C ASN A 159 8.79 -2.26 -31.27
N GLY A 160 9.14 -2.79 -30.11
CA GLY A 160 10.51 -3.13 -29.72
C GLY A 160 11.27 -2.01 -29.02
N GLN A 161 10.62 -0.90 -28.67
CA GLN A 161 11.23 0.16 -27.84
C GLN A 161 11.21 -0.26 -26.37
N GLN A 162 12.35 -0.25 -25.73
CA GLN A 162 12.44 -0.46 -24.29
C GLN A 162 12.02 0.79 -23.52
N LEU A 163 11.17 0.60 -22.51
CA LEU A 163 10.61 1.68 -21.71
C LEU A 163 11.29 1.84 -20.34
N ALA A 164 11.54 0.71 -19.64
CA ALA A 164 12.02 0.74 -18.26
C ALA A 164 12.67 -0.57 -17.85
N TYR A 165 13.34 -0.53 -16.69
CA TYR A 165 13.68 -1.71 -15.89
C TYR A 165 12.97 -1.66 -14.54
N PHE A 166 12.70 -2.82 -13.97
CA PHE A 166 12.20 -2.90 -12.60
C PHE A 166 12.69 -4.15 -11.88
N TYR A 167 12.95 -4.01 -10.59
CA TYR A 167 13.27 -5.13 -9.71
C TYR A 167 12.02 -5.59 -8.96
N LEU A 168 11.90 -6.89 -8.78
CA LEU A 168 10.91 -7.53 -7.91
C LEU A 168 11.63 -8.14 -6.72
N ASP A 169 11.49 -7.52 -5.56
CA ASP A 169 11.97 -7.98 -4.27
C ASP A 169 10.77 -8.41 -3.42
N LEU A 170 10.27 -9.63 -3.67
CA LEU A 170 8.93 -10.05 -3.23
C LEU A 170 8.91 -10.82 -1.91
N TYR A 171 10.05 -11.33 -1.41
CA TYR A 171 10.06 -12.26 -0.28
C TYR A 171 10.66 -11.66 0.99
N PRO A 172 10.17 -12.08 2.20
CA PRO A 172 10.67 -11.60 3.46
C PRO A 172 12.08 -12.13 3.75
N ARG A 173 12.91 -11.30 4.40
CA ARG A 173 14.21 -11.70 4.98
C ARG A 173 14.57 -10.75 6.11
N GLU A 174 15.59 -11.12 6.88
CA GLU A 174 16.07 -10.29 7.98
C GLU A 174 16.56 -8.91 7.48
N GLY A 175 16.22 -7.86 8.21
CA GLY A 175 16.59 -6.48 7.88
C GLY A 175 15.83 -5.85 6.72
N LYS A 176 14.94 -6.55 6.05
CA LYS A 176 14.14 -6.02 4.94
C LYS A 176 12.99 -5.14 5.42
N PHE A 177 12.63 -4.15 4.59
CA PHE A 177 11.42 -3.34 4.76
C PHE A 177 10.17 -4.22 4.84
N THR A 178 9.35 -4.02 5.87
CA THR A 178 8.24 -4.94 6.22
C THR A 178 6.90 -4.66 5.55
N HIS A 179 6.80 -3.59 4.75
CA HIS A 179 5.60 -3.25 3.99
C HIS A 179 5.82 -3.49 2.50
N ALA A 180 4.73 -3.45 1.71
CA ALA A 180 4.82 -3.36 0.27
C ALA A 180 4.96 -1.90 -0.18
N ALA A 181 5.81 -1.64 -1.15
CA ALA A 181 5.98 -0.33 -1.77
C ALA A 181 6.83 -0.42 -3.05
N VAL A 182 6.68 0.57 -3.93
CA VAL A 182 7.59 0.80 -5.05
C VAL A 182 8.50 1.98 -4.74
N PHE A 183 9.79 1.81 -5.01
CA PHE A 183 10.83 2.81 -4.80
C PHE A 183 11.53 3.15 -6.13
N ASP A 184 11.60 4.42 -6.46
CA ASP A 184 12.38 4.89 -7.60
C ASP A 184 13.88 4.72 -7.32
N ILE A 185 14.59 4.08 -8.25
CA ILE A 185 16.04 3.99 -8.25
C ILE A 185 16.62 5.05 -9.18
N SER A 186 16.07 5.18 -10.38
CA SER A 186 16.39 6.23 -11.33
C SER A 186 15.14 6.66 -12.08
N SER A 187 14.90 7.96 -12.13
CA SER A 187 13.77 8.52 -12.90
C SER A 187 13.99 8.50 -14.41
N GLY A 188 15.17 8.05 -14.86
CA GLY A 188 15.55 8.13 -16.25
C GLY A 188 15.77 9.57 -16.75
N GLY A 189 15.97 9.72 -18.05
CA GLY A 189 16.11 11.04 -18.64
C GLY A 189 16.35 10.97 -20.14
N SER A 190 15.46 11.56 -20.94
CA SER A 190 15.53 11.57 -22.41
C SER A 190 16.82 12.27 -22.90
N SER A 191 17.29 13.30 -22.20
CA SER A 191 18.54 14.01 -22.55
C SER A 191 19.80 13.17 -22.32
N ARG A 192 19.74 12.16 -21.44
CA ARG A 192 20.84 11.25 -21.14
C ARG A 192 20.66 9.87 -21.75
N GLN A 193 19.53 9.63 -22.43
CA GLN A 193 19.13 8.31 -22.94
C GLN A 193 19.10 7.23 -21.84
N GLU A 194 18.79 7.63 -20.62
CA GLU A 194 18.66 6.73 -19.47
C GLU A 194 17.21 6.29 -19.30
N LEU A 195 17.00 5.00 -19.15
CA LEU A 195 15.69 4.43 -18.85
C LEU A 195 15.39 4.54 -17.35
N PRO A 196 14.12 4.73 -16.97
CA PRO A 196 13.70 4.68 -15.57
C PRO A 196 13.91 3.28 -14.99
N ILE A 197 14.22 3.24 -13.70
CA ILE A 197 14.41 2.01 -12.94
C ILE A 197 13.71 2.19 -11.60
N CYS A 198 12.89 1.21 -11.22
CA CYS A 198 12.28 1.16 -9.90
C CYS A 198 12.43 -0.22 -9.25
N SER A 199 12.08 -0.33 -7.99
CA SER A 199 12.03 -1.60 -7.26
C SER A 199 10.71 -1.73 -6.54
N MET A 200 9.98 -2.79 -6.82
CA MET A 200 8.84 -3.22 -6.04
C MET A 200 9.31 -4.12 -4.91
N VAL A 201 9.10 -3.70 -3.68
CA VAL A 201 9.46 -4.43 -2.46
C VAL A 201 8.19 -4.91 -1.78
N ALA A 202 8.12 -6.21 -1.42
CA ALA A 202 7.00 -6.82 -0.71
C ALA A 202 7.48 -7.95 0.22
N ASN A 203 6.55 -8.61 0.92
CA ASN A 203 6.86 -9.70 1.84
C ASN A 203 5.83 -10.82 1.68
N PHE A 204 5.67 -11.33 0.47
CA PHE A 204 4.77 -12.44 0.16
C PHE A 204 5.36 -13.80 0.59
N PRO A 205 4.52 -14.85 0.69
CA PRO A 205 5.00 -16.18 1.00
C PRO A 205 6.07 -16.66 0.01
N ASN A 206 7.26 -17.01 0.53
CA ASN A 206 8.38 -17.48 -0.30
C ASN A 206 8.20 -18.97 -0.65
N PRO A 207 8.11 -19.36 -1.94
CA PRO A 207 7.96 -20.74 -2.33
C PRO A 207 9.19 -21.62 -2.04
N ASN A 208 10.36 -21.01 -1.84
CA ASN A 208 11.58 -21.74 -1.51
C ASN A 208 11.67 -22.13 -0.02
N THR A 209 10.95 -21.43 0.85
CA THR A 209 10.98 -21.66 2.31
C THR A 209 9.61 -21.98 2.90
N GLY A 210 8.55 -21.92 2.13
CA GLY A 210 7.16 -22.14 2.52
C GLY A 210 6.30 -22.68 1.39
N ASP A 211 4.98 -22.51 1.51
CA ASP A 211 4.01 -22.99 0.54
C ASP A 211 3.86 -22.10 -0.71
N GLY A 212 4.35 -20.86 -0.66
CA GLY A 212 4.21 -19.90 -1.75
C GLY A 212 2.76 -19.50 -2.07
N LEU A 213 1.80 -19.80 -1.19
CA LEU A 213 0.38 -19.54 -1.39
C LEU A 213 0.00 -18.17 -0.80
N MET A 214 -0.58 -17.32 -1.63
CA MET A 214 -1.02 -15.97 -1.26
C MET A 214 -2.46 -15.95 -0.78
N THR A 215 -2.76 -15.07 0.15
CA THR A 215 -4.13 -14.68 0.45
C THR A 215 -4.67 -13.78 -0.66
N PHE A 216 -5.99 -13.61 -0.74
CA PHE A 216 -6.59 -12.68 -1.72
C PHE A 216 -6.12 -11.23 -1.51
N ASP A 217 -6.01 -10.78 -0.25
CA ASP A 217 -5.49 -9.44 0.09
C ASP A 217 -4.02 -9.24 -0.38
N GLU A 218 -3.21 -10.31 -0.36
CA GLU A 218 -1.84 -10.27 -0.91
C GLU A 218 -1.82 -10.22 -2.43
N VAL A 219 -2.77 -10.88 -3.11
CA VAL A 219 -2.96 -10.76 -4.56
C VAL A 219 -3.34 -9.33 -4.93
N GLU A 220 -4.31 -8.72 -4.24
CA GLU A 220 -4.67 -7.30 -4.42
C GLU A 220 -3.46 -6.39 -4.23
N THR A 221 -2.65 -6.64 -3.18
CA THR A 221 -1.43 -5.88 -2.91
C THR A 221 -0.42 -6.00 -4.06
N LEU A 222 -0.21 -7.20 -4.59
CA LEU A 222 0.70 -7.43 -5.72
C LEU A 222 0.28 -6.60 -6.95
N PHE A 223 -0.99 -6.64 -7.32
CA PHE A 223 -1.52 -5.86 -8.44
C PHE A 223 -1.46 -4.35 -8.18
N HIS A 224 -1.74 -3.91 -6.95
CA HIS A 224 -1.67 -2.51 -6.55
C HIS A 224 -0.25 -1.96 -6.71
N GLU A 225 0.73 -2.63 -6.12
CA GLU A 225 2.14 -2.20 -6.19
C GLU A 225 2.67 -2.29 -7.62
N PHE A 226 2.27 -3.29 -8.40
CA PHE A 226 2.65 -3.37 -9.79
C PHE A 226 2.04 -2.23 -10.64
N GLY A 227 0.87 -1.73 -10.27
CA GLY A 227 0.31 -0.49 -10.83
C GLY A 227 1.23 0.72 -10.64
N HIS A 228 1.92 0.81 -9.50
CA HIS A 228 2.94 1.85 -9.27
C HIS A 228 4.20 1.64 -10.12
N VAL A 229 4.60 0.38 -10.38
CA VAL A 229 5.71 0.07 -11.31
C VAL A 229 5.40 0.59 -12.71
N LEU A 230 4.17 0.40 -13.18
CA LEU A 230 3.75 0.84 -14.52
C LEU A 230 3.60 2.37 -14.63
N HIS A 231 3.24 3.03 -13.53
CA HIS A 231 3.06 4.49 -13.43
C HIS A 231 4.37 5.23 -13.36
#